data_39ff99a731d09171804f1fdf0ec4d68f
#
_entry.id   39ff99a731d09171804f1fdf0ec4d68f
#
_cell.length_a   1.000
_cell.length_b   1.000
_cell.length_c   1.000
_cell.angle_alpha   90.00
_cell.angle_beta   90.00
_cell.angle_gamma   90.00
#
_symmetry.space_group_name_H-M   'P 1'
#
loop_
_entity.id
_entity.type
_entity.pdbx_description
1 polymer ?
#
loop_
_entity_poly.entity_id
_entity_poly.type
_entity_poly.pdbx_seq_one_letter_code
_entity_poly.pdbx_strand_id
1 'polypeptide(L)'
;RDVERSRGLGDVYKRQISQKITFMPLYAMMDVPISLKNVKFSLEGNYALPIRITGGDVNIIRGQEETLLVLEQRVNTKALRISTSGSGSGSEDDKMFPNDFKVDQWTMEVMVNRASYKSNNRSICGTKLVANAGPMDEIYTRFGDVTINPNQLQIKTGSSQIDVPADKFSAQPDTWYMLAFVYDGQKNYVYVNGVLVADREIRTGPYGLIGFWIGGSNELIREVRFWKTARTSQEIASNIWKMVNPDDDNLLLYYPLNGKKRDSATGEITEDETLLWDWSKNGKNLPKPSSYSFDDNKGNGFIFPPQE
;
A
#
# COMPACT_ATOMS: atom_id res chain seq x y z
N ARG A 1 7.69 29.19 26.17
CA ARG A 1 8.40 29.26 24.86
C ARG A 1 7.75 28.28 23.90
N ASP A 2 7.28 28.82 22.80
CA ASP A 2 6.44 28.15 21.84
C ASP A 2 7.16 26.97 21.17
N VAL A 3 6.53 25.81 21.27
CA VAL A 3 6.93 24.64 20.48
C VAL A 3 6.31 24.83 19.11
N GLU A 4 7.12 24.93 18.08
CA GLU A 4 6.71 25.02 16.69
C GLU A 4 5.73 23.90 16.34
N ARG A 5 4.58 24.29 15.81
CA ARG A 5 3.52 23.37 15.38
C ARG A 5 3.99 22.64 14.13
N SER A 6 4.30 21.35 14.24
CA SER A 6 4.31 20.49 13.07
C SER A 6 2.86 20.32 12.60
N ARG A 7 2.55 20.77 11.39
CA ARG A 7 1.24 20.61 10.77
C ARG A 7 0.98 19.12 10.53
N GLY A 8 -0.05 18.57 11.16
CA GLY A 8 -0.52 17.21 10.92
C GLY A 8 -0.86 16.38 12.14
N LEU A 9 -0.58 16.85 13.35
CA LEU A 9 -0.88 16.15 14.57
C LEU A 9 -2.01 16.90 15.29
N GLY A 10 -3.23 16.39 15.19
CA GLY A 10 -4.41 16.96 15.82
C GLY A 10 -4.30 17.06 17.36
N ASP A 11 -5.27 17.69 17.99
CA ASP A 11 -5.38 18.07 19.41
C ASP A 11 -5.05 17.01 20.49
N VAL A 12 -4.63 15.80 20.11
CA VAL A 12 -4.23 14.71 21.01
C VAL A 12 -2.97 15.05 21.84
N TYR A 13 -2.17 16.00 21.37
CA TYR A 13 -0.85 16.32 21.95
C TYR A 13 -0.83 17.26 23.15
N LYS A 14 -1.96 17.83 23.54
CA LYS A 14 -2.00 18.83 24.63
C LYS A 14 -2.23 18.25 26.01
N ARG A 15 -2.27 16.94 26.18
CA ARG A 15 -2.42 16.36 27.52
C ARG A 15 -1.07 15.95 28.09
N GLN A 16 -0.45 16.82 28.86
CA GLN A 16 0.60 16.41 29.76
C GLN A 16 0.03 15.39 30.74
N ILE A 17 0.50 14.16 30.68
CA ILE A 17 0.27 13.18 31.74
C ILE A 17 1.34 13.47 32.80
N SER A 18 0.98 14.26 33.77
CA SER A 18 1.84 14.51 34.92
C SER A 18 1.70 13.32 35.88
N GLN A 19 2.49 12.28 35.69
CA GLN A 19 2.61 11.21 36.70
C GLN A 19 3.94 11.32 37.43
N LYS A 20 3.86 11.45 38.75
CA LYS A 20 5.01 11.27 39.61
C LYS A 20 5.19 9.79 39.89
N ILE A 21 6.31 9.24 39.47
CA ILE A 21 6.67 7.85 39.72
C ILE A 21 7.57 7.81 40.95
N THR A 22 7.18 7.06 41.96
CA THR A 22 7.98 6.87 43.18
C THR A 22 8.48 5.44 43.20
N PHE A 23 9.79 5.25 43.11
CA PHE A 23 10.40 3.93 43.27
C PHE A 23 10.36 3.53 44.77
N MET A 24 9.91 2.30 45.01
CA MET A 24 10.02 1.75 46.34
C MET A 24 11.47 1.35 46.63
N PRO A 25 11.93 1.44 47.89
CA PRO A 25 13.26 0.96 48.26
C PRO A 25 13.46 -0.48 47.84
N LEU A 26 14.61 -0.80 47.21
CA LEU A 26 14.97 -2.11 46.69
C LEU A 26 14.39 -2.52 45.33
N TYR A 27 13.56 -1.71 44.66
CA TYR A 27 13.09 -1.99 43.29
C TYR A 27 13.91 -1.19 42.29
N ALA A 28 14.62 -1.90 41.43
CA ALA A 28 15.43 -1.32 40.33
C ALA A 28 14.61 -1.02 39.06
N MET A 29 13.41 -1.55 38.94
CA MET A 29 12.51 -1.37 37.78
C MET A 29 11.08 -1.15 38.23
N MET A 30 10.35 -0.37 37.46
CA MET A 30 8.92 -0.11 37.68
C MET A 30 8.21 0.05 36.35
N ASP A 31 7.10 -0.64 36.22
CA ASP A 31 6.23 -0.53 35.03
C ASP A 31 5.36 0.73 35.16
N VAL A 32 5.33 1.51 34.06
CA VAL A 32 4.47 2.68 33.95
C VAL A 32 3.33 2.34 32.97
N PRO A 33 2.11 2.06 33.49
CA PRO A 33 0.99 1.74 32.63
C PRO A 33 0.54 2.97 31.84
N ILE A 34 0.47 2.85 30.49
CA ILE A 34 -0.05 3.88 29.62
C ILE A 34 -1.36 3.39 29.02
N SER A 35 -2.46 4.08 29.34
CA SER A 35 -3.78 3.77 28.79
C SER A 35 -4.16 4.81 27.72
N LEU A 36 -4.47 4.33 26.53
CA LEU A 36 -4.97 5.14 25.43
C LEU A 36 -6.49 5.08 25.42
N LYS A 37 -7.15 6.22 25.45
CA LYS A 37 -8.62 6.31 25.37
C LYS A 37 -9.02 7.16 24.17
N ASN A 38 -10.02 6.67 23.41
CA ASN A 38 -10.63 7.40 22.32
C ASN A 38 -9.65 7.84 21.21
N VAL A 39 -8.66 7.00 20.89
CA VAL A 39 -7.75 7.26 19.77
C VAL A 39 -8.51 7.02 18.47
N LYS A 40 -8.61 8.06 17.64
CA LYS A 40 -9.12 7.96 16.27
C LYS A 40 -7.93 8.05 15.34
N PHE A 41 -7.68 6.99 14.59
CA PHE A 41 -6.65 6.99 13.56
C PHE A 41 -7.20 7.63 12.28
N SER A 42 -6.38 8.44 11.60
CA SER A 42 -6.65 8.83 10.21
C SER A 42 -6.40 7.64 9.27
N LEU A 43 -6.85 7.74 8.03
CA LEU A 43 -6.63 6.67 7.03
C LEU A 43 -5.15 6.40 6.75
N GLU A 44 -4.31 7.38 7.00
CA GLU A 44 -2.87 7.30 6.79
C GLU A 44 -2.10 7.72 8.06
N GLY A 45 -0.86 7.26 8.15
CA GLY A 45 0.10 7.68 9.15
C GLY A 45 0.15 6.83 10.42
N ASN A 46 1.25 7.00 11.12
CA ASN A 46 1.46 6.51 12.48
C ASN A 46 1.33 7.67 13.44
N TYR A 47 0.84 7.38 14.64
CA TYR A 47 0.88 8.34 15.73
C TYR A 47 2.09 8.03 16.60
N ALA A 48 2.76 9.07 17.02
CA ALA A 48 3.88 8.95 17.94
C ALA A 48 3.65 9.83 19.16
N LEU A 49 3.75 9.23 20.33
CA LEU A 49 3.68 9.93 21.62
C LEU A 49 5.08 10.02 22.21
N PRO A 50 5.72 11.19 22.20
CA PRO A 50 6.98 11.37 22.90
C PRO A 50 6.73 11.37 24.43
N ILE A 51 7.49 10.55 25.14
CA ILE A 51 7.47 10.46 26.58
C ILE A 51 8.82 10.93 27.09
N ARG A 52 8.83 11.95 27.93
CA ARG A 52 10.05 12.54 28.45
C ARG A 52 10.05 12.56 29.98
N ILE A 53 11.17 12.17 30.55
CA ILE A 53 11.46 12.35 31.99
C ILE A 53 11.91 13.79 32.19
N THR A 54 11.14 14.59 32.92
CA THR A 54 11.40 16.02 33.05
C THR A 54 12.08 16.41 34.40
N GLY A 55 12.21 15.46 35.32
CA GLY A 55 12.88 15.69 36.61
C GLY A 55 12.76 14.49 37.53
N GLY A 56 13.52 14.49 38.62
CA GLY A 56 13.54 13.43 39.62
C GLY A 56 14.70 13.62 40.56
N ASP A 57 14.72 12.79 41.61
CA ASP A 57 15.78 12.79 42.64
C ASP A 57 17.03 12.00 42.22
N VAL A 58 17.01 11.45 40.96
CA VAL A 58 18.11 10.69 40.40
C VAL A 58 18.60 11.35 39.12
N ASN A 59 19.88 11.18 38.82
CA ASN A 59 20.45 11.66 37.58
C ASN A 59 19.94 10.86 36.41
N ILE A 60 19.36 11.54 35.44
CA ILE A 60 18.94 10.94 34.18
C ILE A 60 20.18 10.71 33.30
N ILE A 61 20.32 9.54 32.71
CA ILE A 61 21.39 9.27 31.76
C ILE A 61 21.14 10.14 30.52
N ARG A 62 22.08 10.99 30.19
CA ARG A 62 21.99 11.92 29.07
C ARG A 62 21.74 11.17 27.79
N GLY A 63 20.71 11.57 27.06
CA GLY A 63 20.26 10.94 25.79
C GLY A 63 19.27 9.80 25.98
N GLN A 64 18.87 9.47 27.23
CA GLN A 64 17.82 8.47 27.54
C GLN A 64 16.62 9.08 28.25
N GLU A 65 16.54 10.39 28.29
CA GLU A 65 15.44 11.13 28.89
C GLU A 65 14.14 11.11 28.10
N GLU A 66 14.21 10.69 26.85
CA GLU A 66 13.06 10.69 25.94
C GLU A 66 12.91 9.35 25.23
N THR A 67 11.69 8.85 25.14
CA THR A 67 11.32 7.70 24.35
C THR A 67 10.09 8.01 23.51
N LEU A 68 9.97 7.35 22.37
CA LEU A 68 8.86 7.52 21.45
C LEU A 68 7.98 6.28 21.47
N LEU A 69 6.75 6.42 21.97
CA LEU A 69 5.73 5.39 21.82
C LEU A 69 5.06 5.54 20.45
N VAL A 70 5.33 4.63 19.54
CA VAL A 70 4.70 4.60 18.23
C VAL A 70 3.41 3.78 18.28
N LEU A 71 2.31 4.40 17.84
CA LEU A 71 1.00 3.78 17.77
C LEU A 71 0.69 3.48 16.31
N GLU A 72 0.56 2.21 15.99
CA GLU A 72 0.18 1.76 14.65
C GLU A 72 -1.28 1.31 14.64
N GLN A 73 -2.01 1.75 13.62
CA GLN A 73 -3.36 1.27 13.40
C GLN A 73 -3.29 -0.16 12.82
N ARG A 74 -3.95 -1.11 13.50
CA ARG A 74 -4.26 -2.39 12.90
C ARG A 74 -5.53 -2.27 12.07
N VAL A 75 -5.42 -2.60 10.78
CA VAL A 75 -6.56 -2.62 9.87
C VAL A 75 -7.10 -4.05 9.83
N ASN A 76 -8.36 -4.24 10.22
CA ASN A 76 -9.10 -5.49 10.02
C ASN A 76 -10.11 -5.28 8.90
N THR A 77 -10.06 -6.09 7.83
CA THR A 77 -10.79 -5.81 6.61
C THR A 77 -10.95 -7.02 5.71
N LYS A 78 -11.86 -6.92 4.73
CA LYS A 78 -11.97 -7.87 3.62
C LYS A 78 -10.85 -7.68 2.61
N ALA A 79 -10.67 -8.67 1.74
CA ALA A 79 -9.81 -8.61 0.56
C ALA A 79 -10.58 -9.13 -0.66
N LEU A 80 -10.22 -8.66 -1.84
CA LEU A 80 -10.76 -9.20 -3.08
C LEU A 80 -10.16 -10.57 -3.35
N ARG A 81 -11.02 -11.59 -3.47
CA ARG A 81 -10.65 -12.93 -3.91
C ARG A 81 -10.95 -13.11 -5.40
N ILE A 82 -9.96 -13.55 -6.14
CA ILE A 82 -10.08 -13.94 -7.53
C ILE A 82 -9.94 -15.46 -7.60
N SER A 83 -11.03 -16.17 -7.83
CA SER A 83 -11.09 -17.64 -7.71
C SER A 83 -10.65 -18.39 -8.95
N THR A 84 -10.71 -17.78 -10.12
CA THR A 84 -10.30 -18.39 -11.38
C THR A 84 -9.44 -17.44 -12.20
N SER A 85 -8.51 -18.00 -12.99
CA SER A 85 -7.81 -17.22 -14.00
C SER A 85 -8.83 -16.70 -15.01
N GLY A 86 -9.14 -15.43 -14.92
CA GLY A 86 -10.06 -14.75 -15.81
C GLY A 86 -9.43 -13.51 -16.43
N SER A 87 -10.06 -13.03 -17.50
CA SER A 87 -9.83 -11.69 -17.98
C SER A 87 -10.01 -10.71 -16.83
N GLY A 88 -9.05 -9.86 -16.62
CA GLY A 88 -9.08 -8.87 -15.54
C GLY A 88 -10.37 -8.04 -15.55
N SER A 89 -10.66 -7.43 -14.41
CA SER A 89 -11.68 -6.40 -14.32
C SER A 89 -11.29 -5.24 -15.23
N GLY A 90 -12.17 -4.83 -16.08
CA GLY A 90 -11.96 -3.78 -17.06
C GLY A 90 -11.90 -4.31 -18.49
N SER A 91 -12.77 -3.82 -19.38
CA SER A 91 -12.74 -4.16 -20.82
C SER A 91 -11.68 -3.34 -21.54
N GLU A 92 -11.26 -3.80 -22.73
CA GLU A 92 -10.36 -3.04 -23.61
C GLU A 92 -10.96 -1.70 -24.02
N ASP A 93 -12.29 -1.58 -23.99
CA ASP A 93 -13.03 -0.38 -24.36
C ASP A 93 -13.20 0.63 -23.21
N ASP A 94 -12.85 0.27 -21.96
CA ASP A 94 -13.01 1.14 -20.80
C ASP A 94 -11.88 2.17 -20.75
N LYS A 95 -12.13 3.31 -21.37
CA LYS A 95 -11.22 4.45 -21.32
C LYS A 95 -11.47 5.26 -20.04
N MET A 96 -10.55 5.13 -19.10
CA MET A 96 -10.57 5.91 -17.86
C MET A 96 -10.04 7.32 -18.07
N PHE A 97 -9.08 7.47 -18.96
CA PHE A 97 -8.39 8.73 -19.26
C PHE A 97 -8.44 9.05 -20.77
N PRO A 98 -8.25 10.30 -21.17
CA PRO A 98 -8.14 10.68 -22.57
C PRO A 98 -7.02 9.92 -23.30
N ASN A 99 -7.15 9.76 -24.64
CA ASN A 99 -6.19 9.00 -25.45
C ASN A 99 -4.77 9.59 -25.43
N ASP A 100 -4.62 10.87 -25.14
CA ASP A 100 -3.36 11.61 -25.09
C ASP A 100 -2.84 11.80 -23.64
N PHE A 101 -3.54 11.23 -22.66
CA PHE A 101 -3.12 11.32 -21.27
C PHE A 101 -1.81 10.57 -21.05
N LYS A 102 -0.85 11.24 -20.45
CA LYS A 102 0.49 10.71 -20.18
C LYS A 102 0.94 11.05 -18.77
N VAL A 103 1.81 10.21 -18.25
CA VAL A 103 2.49 10.41 -16.97
C VAL A 103 4.00 10.37 -17.17
N ASP A 104 4.71 11.38 -16.70
CA ASP A 104 6.17 11.48 -16.81
C ASP A 104 6.88 10.55 -15.82
N GLN A 105 6.24 10.32 -14.70
CA GLN A 105 6.66 9.43 -13.63
C GLN A 105 5.45 8.65 -13.13
N TRP A 106 5.66 7.51 -12.55
CA TRP A 106 4.56 6.75 -11.96
C TRP A 106 5.02 5.81 -10.84
N THR A 107 4.07 5.47 -9.98
CA THR A 107 4.21 4.38 -9.01
C THR A 107 2.96 3.52 -9.05
N MET A 108 3.12 2.21 -9.19
CA MET A 108 2.06 1.22 -9.08
C MET A 108 2.29 0.37 -7.84
N GLU A 109 1.29 0.24 -6.98
CA GLU A 109 1.36 -0.54 -5.74
C GLU A 109 0.22 -1.55 -5.69
N VAL A 110 0.47 -2.72 -5.11
CA VAL A 110 -0.54 -3.75 -4.88
C VAL A 110 -0.16 -4.66 -3.72
N MET A 111 -1.12 -4.95 -2.83
CA MET A 111 -1.01 -6.04 -1.87
C MET A 111 -1.56 -7.33 -2.48
N VAL A 112 -0.81 -8.42 -2.36
CA VAL A 112 -1.18 -9.72 -2.89
C VAL A 112 -0.82 -10.85 -1.93
N ASN A 113 -1.72 -11.84 -1.88
CA ASN A 113 -1.46 -13.12 -1.23
C ASN A 113 -1.92 -14.23 -2.17
N ARG A 114 -1.08 -15.18 -2.46
CA ARG A 114 -1.36 -16.27 -3.38
C ARG A 114 -1.20 -17.62 -2.68
N ALA A 115 -2.18 -18.50 -2.84
CA ALA A 115 -2.17 -19.82 -2.22
C ALA A 115 -1.15 -20.78 -2.84
N SER A 116 -0.70 -20.56 -4.09
CA SER A 116 0.33 -21.39 -4.70
C SER A 116 1.00 -20.72 -5.91
N TYR A 117 2.24 -21.11 -6.17
CA TYR A 117 3.07 -20.65 -7.29
C TYR A 117 3.46 -21.84 -8.18
N LYS A 118 2.47 -22.45 -8.86
CA LYS A 118 2.67 -23.66 -9.69
C LYS A 118 2.66 -23.36 -11.20
N SER A 119 2.27 -22.16 -11.59
CA SER A 119 2.08 -21.79 -13.01
C SER A 119 2.68 -20.43 -13.29
N ASN A 120 3.25 -20.31 -14.47
CA ASN A 120 3.79 -19.06 -15.00
C ASN A 120 2.69 -18.10 -15.52
N ASN A 121 3.09 -16.87 -15.83
CA ASN A 121 2.26 -15.84 -16.46
C ASN A 121 1.00 -15.49 -15.66
N ARG A 122 1.14 -15.34 -14.33
CA ARG A 122 0.03 -14.97 -13.45
C ARG A 122 0.04 -13.46 -13.19
N SER A 123 -0.59 -12.74 -14.11
CA SER A 123 -0.71 -11.28 -14.05
C SER A 123 -1.67 -10.86 -12.94
N ILE A 124 -1.36 -9.75 -12.26
CA ILE A 124 -2.08 -9.26 -11.08
C ILE A 124 -2.87 -8.00 -11.41
N CYS A 125 -2.20 -6.98 -11.93
CA CYS A 125 -2.81 -5.74 -12.35
C CYS A 125 -1.90 -5.03 -13.35
N GLY A 126 -2.46 -4.07 -14.07
CA GLY A 126 -1.70 -3.28 -15.02
C GLY A 126 -2.52 -2.21 -15.71
N THR A 127 -1.82 -1.43 -16.53
CA THR A 127 -2.40 -0.39 -17.36
C THR A 127 -2.94 -0.96 -18.67
N LYS A 128 -3.84 -0.23 -19.30
CA LYS A 128 -4.31 -0.50 -20.65
C LYS A 128 -3.65 0.45 -21.63
N LEU A 129 -3.34 -0.11 -22.79
CA LEU A 129 -2.77 0.62 -23.92
C LEU A 129 -3.85 1.40 -24.68
N VAL A 130 -3.44 2.52 -25.25
CA VAL A 130 -4.19 3.14 -26.33
C VAL A 130 -4.16 2.18 -27.52
N ALA A 131 -5.29 1.84 -28.08
CA ALA A 131 -5.35 1.13 -29.35
C ALA A 131 -4.48 1.88 -30.37
N ASN A 132 -3.48 1.22 -30.95
CA ASN A 132 -2.48 1.76 -31.88
C ASN A 132 -1.33 2.61 -31.27
N ALA A 133 -1.20 2.75 -29.94
CA ALA A 133 -0.05 3.44 -29.35
C ALA A 133 1.24 2.60 -29.33
N GLY A 134 1.15 1.36 -29.78
CA GLY A 134 2.26 0.39 -29.72
C GLY A 134 2.49 -0.15 -28.30
N PRO A 135 3.27 -1.22 -28.14
CA PRO A 135 3.46 -1.90 -26.85
C PRO A 135 4.34 -1.12 -25.86
N MET A 136 4.73 0.10 -26.19
CA MET A 136 5.73 0.86 -25.46
C MET A 136 5.29 1.33 -24.07
N ASP A 137 3.97 1.48 -23.85
CA ASP A 137 3.42 2.07 -22.64
C ASP A 137 2.71 1.06 -21.72
N GLU A 138 2.76 -0.24 -22.06
CA GLU A 138 2.16 -1.28 -21.24
C GLU A 138 2.92 -1.47 -19.93
N ILE A 139 2.20 -1.39 -18.83
CA ILE A 139 2.76 -1.66 -17.48
C ILE A 139 1.91 -2.74 -16.85
N TYR A 140 2.48 -3.87 -16.47
CA TYR A 140 1.79 -4.86 -15.64
C TYR A 140 2.76 -5.71 -14.83
N THR A 141 2.28 -6.19 -13.69
CA THR A 141 3.04 -7.10 -12.83
C THR A 141 2.47 -8.51 -12.86
N ARG A 142 3.36 -9.48 -12.74
CA ARG A 142 3.01 -10.90 -12.70
C ARG A 142 4.01 -11.72 -11.89
N PHE A 143 3.59 -12.94 -11.54
CA PHE A 143 4.48 -13.98 -11.05
C PHE A 143 4.73 -15.01 -12.14
N GLY A 144 6.00 -15.40 -12.29
CA GLY A 144 6.46 -16.39 -13.23
C GLY A 144 6.40 -15.97 -14.71
N ASP A 145 7.36 -16.45 -15.46
CA ASP A 145 7.42 -16.35 -16.93
C ASP A 145 8.17 -17.57 -17.48
N VAL A 146 8.39 -17.60 -18.80
CA VAL A 146 9.12 -18.68 -19.48
C VAL A 146 10.55 -18.77 -18.98
N THR A 147 11.15 -17.65 -18.60
CA THR A 147 12.55 -17.51 -18.20
C THR A 147 12.79 -17.44 -16.70
N ILE A 148 11.74 -17.35 -15.89
CA ILE A 148 11.80 -17.23 -14.44
C ILE A 148 10.87 -18.22 -13.75
N ASN A 149 11.17 -18.57 -12.49
CA ASN A 149 10.34 -19.49 -11.72
C ASN A 149 8.93 -18.92 -11.43
N PRO A 150 7.91 -19.79 -11.22
CA PRO A 150 6.55 -19.34 -10.96
C PRO A 150 6.37 -18.43 -9.76
N ASN A 151 7.29 -18.44 -8.79
CA ASN A 151 7.26 -17.57 -7.60
C ASN A 151 8.18 -16.36 -7.70
N GLN A 152 8.84 -16.15 -8.82
CA GLN A 152 9.62 -14.93 -9.08
C GLN A 152 8.71 -13.83 -9.62
N LEU A 153 8.96 -12.61 -9.15
CA LEU A 153 8.22 -11.42 -9.55
C LEU A 153 8.80 -10.83 -10.83
N GLN A 154 7.92 -10.39 -11.71
CA GLN A 154 8.26 -9.65 -12.91
C GLN A 154 7.37 -8.41 -13.04
N ILE A 155 7.94 -7.30 -13.47
CA ILE A 155 7.21 -6.14 -13.96
C ILE A 155 7.54 -5.93 -15.44
N LYS A 156 6.52 -5.85 -16.28
CA LYS A 156 6.64 -5.40 -17.66
C LYS A 156 6.43 -3.90 -17.73
N THR A 157 7.30 -3.22 -18.45
CA THR A 157 7.26 -1.77 -18.63
C THR A 157 7.52 -1.46 -20.11
N GLY A 158 6.45 -1.42 -20.88
CA GLY A 158 6.56 -1.26 -22.34
C GLY A 158 7.13 -2.49 -23.04
N SER A 159 8.14 -2.29 -23.90
CA SER A 159 8.78 -3.36 -24.67
C SER A 159 9.77 -4.23 -23.89
N SER A 160 10.02 -3.89 -22.63
CA SER A 160 11.00 -4.59 -21.77
C SER A 160 10.40 -4.97 -20.41
N GLN A 161 11.21 -5.54 -19.55
CA GLN A 161 10.78 -6.05 -18.24
C GLN A 161 11.92 -6.05 -17.23
N ILE A 162 11.55 -6.16 -15.97
CA ILE A 162 12.47 -6.47 -14.87
C ILE A 162 12.04 -7.82 -14.30
N ASP A 163 12.94 -8.77 -14.35
CA ASP A 163 12.84 -10.02 -13.64
C ASP A 163 13.56 -9.85 -12.30
N VAL A 164 12.82 -9.99 -11.21
CA VAL A 164 13.43 -9.88 -9.87
C VAL A 164 14.27 -11.13 -9.63
N PRO A 165 15.58 -11.01 -9.30
CA PRO A 165 16.44 -12.15 -9.04
C PRO A 165 15.90 -13.01 -7.89
N ALA A 166 15.95 -14.33 -8.02
CA ALA A 166 15.41 -15.28 -7.05
C ALA A 166 16.08 -15.18 -5.66
N ASP A 167 17.35 -14.78 -5.62
CA ASP A 167 18.11 -14.53 -4.39
C ASP A 167 17.74 -13.22 -3.70
N LYS A 168 17.09 -12.29 -4.41
CA LYS A 168 16.58 -11.05 -3.85
C LYS A 168 15.15 -11.18 -3.37
N PHE A 169 14.31 -11.90 -4.12
CA PHE A 169 12.94 -12.17 -3.74
C PHE A 169 12.38 -13.39 -4.47
N SER A 170 11.80 -14.30 -3.69
CA SER A 170 10.98 -15.42 -4.16
C SER A 170 9.77 -15.56 -3.25
N ALA A 171 8.57 -15.41 -3.81
CA ALA A 171 7.34 -15.42 -3.05
C ALA A 171 7.04 -16.79 -2.45
N GLN A 172 6.44 -16.80 -1.26
CA GLN A 172 5.96 -17.99 -0.56
C GLN A 172 4.43 -18.07 -0.62
N PRO A 173 3.83 -19.27 -0.70
CA PRO A 173 2.40 -19.44 -0.61
C PRO A 173 1.83 -18.85 0.68
N ASP A 174 0.57 -18.43 0.62
CA ASP A 174 -0.23 -17.94 1.74
C ASP A 174 0.40 -16.78 2.53
N THR A 175 1.32 -16.04 1.88
CA THR A 175 2.04 -14.91 2.46
C THR A 175 1.60 -13.61 1.77
N TRP A 176 1.31 -12.58 2.56
CA TRP A 176 1.02 -11.24 2.07
C TRP A 176 2.29 -10.48 1.69
N TYR A 177 2.26 -9.88 0.53
CA TYR A 177 3.30 -8.99 0.04
C TYR A 177 2.71 -7.66 -0.39
N MET A 178 3.33 -6.55 0.01
CA MET A 178 3.13 -5.26 -0.61
C MET A 178 4.18 -5.06 -1.68
N LEU A 179 3.75 -5.05 -2.94
CA LEU A 179 4.60 -4.82 -4.10
C LEU A 179 4.48 -3.35 -4.52
N ALA A 180 5.60 -2.70 -4.82
CA ALA A 180 5.62 -1.37 -5.38
C ALA A 180 6.61 -1.28 -6.53
N PHE A 181 6.17 -0.65 -7.61
CA PHE A 181 6.92 -0.45 -8.84
C PHE A 181 6.96 1.04 -9.13
N VAL A 182 8.15 1.58 -9.27
CA VAL A 182 8.36 3.03 -9.45
C VAL A 182 9.10 3.28 -10.75
N TYR A 183 8.67 4.30 -11.48
CA TYR A 183 9.39 4.88 -12.59
C TYR A 183 9.61 6.39 -12.32
N ASP A 184 10.87 6.82 -12.30
CA ASP A 184 11.26 8.19 -11.96
C ASP A 184 11.46 9.11 -13.18
N GLY A 185 11.12 8.63 -14.38
CA GLY A 185 11.36 9.31 -15.65
C GLY A 185 12.58 8.78 -16.40
N GLN A 186 13.43 8.00 -15.75
CA GLN A 186 14.65 7.42 -16.31
C GLN A 186 14.83 5.94 -15.96
N LYS A 187 14.56 5.58 -14.71
CA LYS A 187 14.84 4.27 -14.14
C LYS A 187 13.61 3.68 -13.47
N ASN A 188 13.52 2.37 -13.51
CA ASN A 188 12.46 1.61 -12.83
C ASN A 188 13.04 0.92 -11.59
N TYR A 189 12.24 0.87 -10.51
CA TYR A 189 12.58 0.27 -9.23
C TYR A 189 11.47 -0.68 -8.80
N VAL A 190 11.84 -1.79 -8.19
CA VAL A 190 10.91 -2.79 -7.65
C VAL A 190 11.14 -2.95 -6.15
N TYR A 191 10.09 -2.75 -5.38
CA TYR A 191 10.10 -2.92 -3.93
C TYR A 191 9.15 -4.04 -3.52
N VAL A 192 9.57 -4.81 -2.52
CA VAL A 192 8.74 -5.78 -1.82
C VAL A 192 8.77 -5.47 -0.33
N ASN A 193 7.60 -5.28 0.27
CA ASN A 193 7.46 -4.89 1.67
C ASN A 193 8.36 -3.70 2.06
N GLY A 194 8.44 -2.70 1.17
CA GLY A 194 9.24 -1.48 1.38
C GLY A 194 10.74 -1.63 1.10
N VAL A 195 11.23 -2.82 0.79
CA VAL A 195 12.65 -3.09 0.50
C VAL A 195 12.88 -3.13 -1.00
N LEU A 196 13.90 -2.40 -1.49
CA LEU A 196 14.32 -2.44 -2.89
C LEU A 196 14.92 -3.82 -3.22
N VAL A 197 14.35 -4.51 -4.21
CA VAL A 197 14.77 -5.85 -4.63
C VAL A 197 15.35 -5.90 -6.04
N ALA A 198 15.00 -4.94 -6.90
CA ALA A 198 15.56 -4.82 -8.24
C ALA A 198 15.42 -3.40 -8.77
N ASP A 199 16.26 -3.03 -9.71
CA ASP A 199 16.13 -1.79 -10.48
C ASP A 199 16.71 -1.96 -11.88
N ARG A 200 16.24 -1.15 -12.84
CA ARG A 200 16.74 -1.19 -14.22
C ARG A 200 16.39 0.09 -14.99
N GLU A 201 17.33 0.57 -15.76
CA GLU A 201 17.08 1.55 -16.82
C GLU A 201 16.50 0.83 -18.04
N ILE A 202 15.28 1.18 -18.47
CA ILE A 202 14.58 0.54 -19.59
C ILE A 202 14.35 1.56 -20.69
N ARG A 203 13.71 2.68 -20.35
CA ARG A 203 13.43 3.78 -21.27
C ARG A 203 13.32 5.09 -20.51
N THR A 204 13.38 6.18 -21.24
CA THR A 204 13.10 7.53 -20.74
C THR A 204 11.81 8.06 -21.37
N GLY A 205 11.26 9.10 -20.78
CA GLY A 205 10.08 9.80 -21.28
C GLY A 205 8.74 9.24 -20.77
N PRO A 206 7.63 9.90 -21.11
CA PRO A 206 6.33 9.63 -20.54
C PRO A 206 5.73 8.31 -20.99
N TYR A 207 4.83 7.77 -20.15
CA TYR A 207 3.97 6.62 -20.45
C TYR A 207 2.53 7.09 -20.71
N GLY A 208 1.92 6.59 -21.77
CA GLY A 208 0.49 6.74 -22.02
C GLY A 208 -0.34 5.86 -21.08
N LEU A 209 -1.41 6.42 -20.53
CA LEU A 209 -2.32 5.72 -19.61
C LEU A 209 -3.77 6.00 -20.02
N ILE A 210 -4.47 5.01 -20.57
CA ILE A 210 -5.89 5.15 -20.92
C ILE A 210 -6.81 4.39 -19.98
N GLY A 211 -6.34 3.34 -19.35
CA GLY A 211 -7.15 2.52 -18.45
C GLY A 211 -6.29 1.64 -17.57
N PHE A 212 -6.98 0.91 -16.70
CA PHE A 212 -6.36 0.02 -15.74
C PHE A 212 -7.19 -1.26 -15.61
N TRP A 213 -6.57 -2.35 -15.22
CA TRP A 213 -7.25 -3.61 -14.97
C TRP A 213 -6.67 -4.29 -13.72
N ILE A 214 -7.52 -5.06 -13.05
CA ILE A 214 -7.17 -5.93 -11.92
C ILE A 214 -7.55 -7.35 -12.30
N GLY A 215 -6.59 -8.25 -12.27
CA GLY A 215 -6.76 -9.65 -12.62
C GLY A 215 -6.13 -10.56 -11.59
N GLY A 216 -6.00 -11.83 -11.93
CA GLY A 216 -5.35 -12.80 -11.07
C GLY A 216 -5.80 -14.22 -11.32
N SER A 217 -5.31 -15.13 -10.50
CA SER A 217 -5.63 -16.54 -10.54
C SER A 217 -5.45 -17.16 -9.17
N ASN A 218 -6.52 -17.22 -8.40
CA ASN A 218 -6.52 -17.71 -7.03
C ASN A 218 -5.69 -16.87 -6.04
N GLU A 219 -5.81 -15.55 -6.18
CA GLU A 219 -5.20 -14.58 -5.27
C GLU A 219 -6.23 -13.92 -4.36
N LEU A 220 -5.69 -13.38 -3.25
CA LEU A 220 -6.29 -12.29 -2.50
C LEU A 220 -5.52 -11.00 -2.86
N ILE A 221 -6.26 -9.94 -3.21
CA ILE A 221 -5.68 -8.67 -3.64
C ILE A 221 -6.29 -7.53 -2.84
N ARG A 222 -5.45 -6.56 -2.47
CA ARG A 222 -5.84 -5.31 -1.81
C ARG A 222 -4.96 -4.15 -2.23
N GLU A 223 -5.38 -2.93 -1.87
CA GLU A 223 -4.58 -1.71 -1.92
C GLU A 223 -3.90 -1.51 -3.27
N VAL A 224 -4.67 -1.66 -4.36
CA VAL A 224 -4.17 -1.36 -5.70
C VAL A 224 -4.18 0.15 -5.89
N ARG A 225 -3.01 0.73 -6.17
CA ARG A 225 -2.81 2.17 -6.30
C ARG A 225 -2.00 2.48 -7.53
N PHE A 226 -2.35 3.58 -8.21
CA PHE A 226 -1.55 4.12 -9.29
C PHE A 226 -1.36 5.62 -9.11
N TRP A 227 -0.12 6.02 -8.97
CA TRP A 227 0.30 7.40 -8.74
C TRP A 227 0.93 7.98 -10.00
N LYS A 228 0.73 9.27 -10.25
CA LYS A 228 1.42 10.01 -11.35
C LYS A 228 2.78 10.58 -10.96
N THR A 229 3.36 10.11 -9.87
CA THR A 229 4.66 10.51 -9.32
C THR A 229 5.50 9.30 -8.98
N ALA A 230 6.82 9.46 -8.99
CA ALA A 230 7.76 8.50 -8.41
C ALA A 230 7.77 8.67 -6.89
N ARG A 231 7.17 7.73 -6.16
CA ARG A 231 7.20 7.72 -4.70
C ARG A 231 8.60 7.36 -4.21
N THR A 232 9.04 8.04 -3.18
CA THR A 232 10.32 7.75 -2.53
C THR A 232 10.28 6.42 -1.76
N SER A 233 11.43 5.82 -1.52
CA SER A 233 11.54 4.61 -0.70
C SER A 233 10.96 4.78 0.70
N GLN A 234 11.07 5.98 1.27
CA GLN A 234 10.50 6.32 2.57
C GLN A 234 8.97 6.34 2.55
N GLU A 235 8.36 6.95 1.53
CA GLU A 235 6.90 6.96 1.35
C GLU A 235 6.35 5.54 1.16
N ILE A 236 7.02 4.72 0.35
CA ILE A 236 6.66 3.32 0.14
C ILE A 236 6.75 2.55 1.46
N ALA A 237 7.88 2.62 2.16
CA ALA A 237 8.10 1.91 3.42
C ALA A 237 7.11 2.34 4.51
N SER A 238 6.74 3.62 4.55
CA SER A 238 5.79 4.15 5.54
C SER A 238 4.35 3.69 5.33
N ASN A 239 4.01 3.21 4.12
CA ASN A 239 2.63 2.89 3.73
C ASN A 239 2.41 1.41 3.32
N ILE A 240 3.34 0.51 3.64
CA ILE A 240 3.29 -0.90 3.16
C ILE A 240 2.02 -1.65 3.58
N TRP A 241 1.49 -1.44 4.78
CA TRP A 241 0.31 -2.15 5.28
C TRP A 241 -0.88 -1.24 5.54
N LYS A 242 -0.82 0.00 5.09
CA LYS A 242 -1.79 1.05 5.42
C LYS A 242 -2.61 1.47 4.21
N MET A 243 -3.75 2.04 4.50
CA MET A 243 -4.49 2.84 3.53
C MET A 243 -3.75 4.16 3.30
N VAL A 244 -3.95 4.75 2.13
CA VAL A 244 -3.39 6.06 1.78
C VAL A 244 -4.50 7.11 1.71
N ASN A 245 -4.13 8.38 1.70
CA ASN A 245 -5.08 9.48 1.53
C ASN A 245 -5.74 9.42 0.14
N PRO A 246 -7.04 9.13 0.04
CA PRO A 246 -7.74 9.06 -1.23
C PRO A 246 -7.78 10.40 -1.97
N ASP A 247 -7.60 11.49 -1.25
CA ASP A 247 -7.71 12.86 -1.76
C ASP A 247 -6.34 13.46 -2.17
N ASP A 248 -5.29 12.65 -2.23
CA ASP A 248 -3.99 13.09 -2.75
C ASP A 248 -4.08 13.40 -4.25
N ASP A 249 -3.58 14.57 -4.65
CA ASP A 249 -3.63 15.05 -6.03
C ASP A 249 -2.74 14.24 -6.99
N ASN A 250 -1.79 13.48 -6.47
CA ASN A 250 -0.91 12.60 -7.24
C ASN A 250 -1.45 11.17 -7.39
N LEU A 251 -2.51 10.83 -6.66
CA LEU A 251 -3.12 9.50 -6.71
C LEU A 251 -4.16 9.45 -7.85
N LEU A 252 -3.83 8.76 -8.93
CA LEU A 252 -4.71 8.64 -10.09
C LEU A 252 -5.80 7.60 -9.89
N LEU A 253 -5.46 6.45 -9.29
CA LEU A 253 -6.39 5.35 -9.04
C LEU A 253 -6.10 4.75 -7.67
N TYR A 254 -7.15 4.43 -6.92
CA TYR A 254 -7.04 3.77 -5.63
C TYR A 254 -8.18 2.81 -5.39
N TYR A 255 -7.90 1.53 -5.46
CA TYR A 255 -8.85 0.46 -5.17
C TYR A 255 -8.43 -0.24 -3.86
N PRO A 256 -9.05 0.09 -2.71
CA PRO A 256 -8.77 -0.59 -1.44
C PRO A 256 -9.15 -2.06 -1.49
N LEU A 257 -10.11 -2.43 -2.33
CA LEU A 257 -10.62 -3.79 -2.53
C LEU A 257 -11.11 -4.45 -1.23
N ASN A 258 -11.84 -3.66 -0.45
CA ASN A 258 -12.34 -4.01 0.88
C ASN A 258 -13.86 -4.21 0.94
N GLY A 259 -14.55 -4.18 -0.21
CA GLY A 259 -16.01 -4.28 -0.29
C GLY A 259 -16.76 -3.02 0.12
N LYS A 260 -16.08 -1.86 0.11
CA LYS A 260 -16.66 -0.59 0.54
C LYS A 260 -16.56 0.46 -0.55
N LYS A 261 -17.57 1.32 -0.58
CA LYS A 261 -17.62 2.54 -1.38
C LYS A 261 -17.29 3.74 -0.50
N ARG A 262 -16.54 4.68 -1.04
CA ARG A 262 -16.34 6.01 -0.45
C ARG A 262 -17.06 7.06 -1.28
N ASP A 263 -17.82 7.91 -0.64
CA ASP A 263 -18.34 9.12 -1.24
C ASP A 263 -17.23 10.17 -1.29
N SER A 264 -16.90 10.66 -2.48
CA SER A 264 -15.78 11.59 -2.66
C SER A 264 -16.06 13.00 -2.13
N ALA A 265 -17.34 13.39 -2.00
CA ALA A 265 -17.74 14.72 -1.53
C ALA A 265 -17.80 14.79 0.01
N THR A 266 -18.27 13.72 0.65
CA THR A 266 -18.48 13.69 2.10
C THR A 266 -17.40 12.90 2.85
N GLY A 267 -16.69 12.02 2.15
CA GLY A 267 -15.74 11.05 2.75
C GLY A 267 -16.44 9.88 3.45
N GLU A 268 -17.77 9.78 3.38
CA GLU A 268 -18.52 8.69 3.99
C GLU A 268 -18.19 7.35 3.33
N ILE A 269 -18.00 6.33 4.16
CA ILE A 269 -17.67 4.98 3.73
C ILE A 269 -18.82 4.04 4.08
N THR A 270 -19.34 3.35 3.07
CA THR A 270 -20.44 2.40 3.18
C THR A 270 -20.08 1.04 2.62
N GLU A 271 -20.69 -0.04 3.10
CA GLU A 271 -20.54 -1.39 2.52
C GLU A 271 -21.20 -1.40 1.13
N ASP A 272 -20.41 -1.73 0.12
CA ASP A 272 -20.89 -1.90 -1.27
C ASP A 272 -19.92 -2.80 -2.05
N GLU A 273 -20.37 -4.02 -2.33
CA GLU A 273 -19.59 -5.05 -3.06
C GLU A 273 -19.98 -5.16 -4.54
N THR A 274 -20.73 -4.21 -5.08
CA THR A 274 -21.23 -4.28 -6.46
C THR A 274 -20.17 -3.98 -7.50
N LEU A 275 -19.21 -3.11 -7.17
CA LEU A 275 -18.10 -2.70 -8.04
C LEU A 275 -16.76 -2.84 -7.31
N LEU A 276 -15.67 -2.71 -8.06
CA LEU A 276 -14.36 -2.37 -7.50
C LEU A 276 -14.27 -0.85 -7.46
N TRP A 277 -14.50 -0.28 -6.28
CA TRP A 277 -14.63 1.16 -6.09
C TRP A 277 -13.27 1.84 -6.10
N ASP A 278 -13.11 2.83 -6.99
CA ASP A 278 -11.97 3.75 -6.97
C ASP A 278 -12.24 4.85 -5.94
N TRP A 279 -11.42 4.90 -4.89
CA TRP A 279 -11.54 5.90 -3.83
C TRP A 279 -10.80 7.19 -4.13
N SER A 280 -10.01 7.25 -5.22
CA SER A 280 -9.33 8.48 -5.63
C SER A 280 -10.33 9.55 -6.07
N LYS A 281 -9.87 10.78 -6.19
CA LYS A 281 -10.67 11.90 -6.71
C LYS A 281 -11.21 11.66 -8.13
N ASN A 282 -10.59 10.73 -8.88
CA ASN A 282 -10.97 10.45 -10.26
C ASN A 282 -12.19 9.54 -10.39
N GLY A 283 -12.51 8.72 -9.37
CA GLY A 283 -13.71 7.89 -9.31
C GLY A 283 -13.86 6.91 -10.47
N LYS A 284 -12.76 6.32 -10.95
CA LYS A 284 -12.70 5.41 -12.10
C LYS A 284 -13.01 3.97 -11.66
N ASN A 285 -14.24 3.71 -11.27
CA ASN A 285 -14.67 2.40 -10.78
C ASN A 285 -14.54 1.33 -11.86
N LEU A 286 -14.22 0.10 -11.43
CA LEU A 286 -14.14 -1.06 -12.30
C LEU A 286 -15.33 -2.00 -12.07
N PRO A 287 -15.85 -2.67 -13.12
CA PRO A 287 -16.84 -3.71 -12.95
C PRO A 287 -16.26 -4.87 -12.12
N LYS A 288 -17.07 -5.47 -11.27
CA LYS A 288 -16.70 -6.69 -10.52
C LYS A 288 -17.20 -7.92 -11.27
N PRO A 289 -16.31 -8.72 -11.91
CA PRO A 289 -16.71 -9.98 -12.53
C PRO A 289 -17.35 -10.95 -11.54
N SER A 290 -18.22 -11.83 -12.00
CA SER A 290 -18.89 -12.83 -11.14
C SER A 290 -17.93 -13.83 -10.48
N SER A 291 -16.72 -13.99 -11.05
CA SER A 291 -15.64 -14.81 -10.48
C SER A 291 -14.88 -14.10 -9.34
N TYR A 292 -15.21 -12.83 -9.04
CA TYR A 292 -14.60 -12.06 -7.97
C TYR A 292 -15.56 -11.97 -6.78
N SER A 293 -15.04 -12.13 -5.59
CA SER A 293 -15.77 -11.99 -4.33
C SER A 293 -14.94 -11.26 -3.29
N PHE A 294 -15.59 -10.63 -2.34
CA PHE A 294 -14.89 -10.09 -1.17
C PHE A 294 -14.85 -11.16 -0.08
N ASP A 295 -13.65 -11.54 0.31
CA ASP A 295 -13.38 -12.56 1.32
C ASP A 295 -13.14 -11.88 2.67
N ASP A 296 -13.86 -12.31 3.67
CA ASP A 296 -13.76 -11.84 5.05
C ASP A 296 -12.97 -12.79 5.97
N ASN A 297 -12.21 -13.72 5.38
CA ASN A 297 -11.46 -14.71 6.13
C ASN A 297 -12.35 -15.49 7.13
N LYS A 298 -13.48 -15.98 6.66
CA LYS A 298 -14.50 -16.72 7.46
C LYS A 298 -15.03 -15.90 8.65
N GLY A 299 -15.21 -14.60 8.44
CA GLY A 299 -15.72 -13.69 9.45
C GLY A 299 -14.66 -13.07 10.38
N ASN A 300 -13.39 -13.46 10.24
CA ASN A 300 -12.30 -12.92 11.07
C ASN A 300 -11.66 -11.67 10.50
N GLY A 301 -11.85 -11.43 9.20
CA GLY A 301 -11.13 -10.40 8.45
C GLY A 301 -9.65 -10.74 8.24
N PHE A 302 -8.99 -9.91 7.45
CA PHE A 302 -7.54 -9.91 7.30
C PHE A 302 -6.95 -8.75 8.10
N ILE A 303 -5.98 -9.05 8.96
CA ILE A 303 -5.36 -8.06 9.85
C ILE A 303 -4.04 -7.60 9.26
N PHE A 304 -3.83 -6.29 9.20
CA PHE A 304 -2.60 -5.66 8.72
C PHE A 304 -2.03 -4.68 9.76
N PRO A 305 -0.70 -4.66 9.96
CA PRO A 305 0.31 -5.58 9.40
C PRO A 305 -0.04 -7.06 9.66
N PRO A 306 0.35 -7.97 8.74
CA PRO A 306 0.25 -9.40 9.01
C PRO A 306 1.02 -9.76 10.28
N GLN A 307 0.49 -10.69 11.08
CA GLN A 307 1.24 -11.22 12.22
C GLN A 307 2.33 -12.16 11.69
N GLU A 308 3.52 -12.06 12.26
CA GLU A 308 4.64 -12.97 12.01
C GLU A 308 4.36 -14.39 12.52
#